data_2e3e11a548936353021358f1f9bb21cf
#
_entry.id   2e3e11a548936353021358f1f9bb21cf
#
_cell.length_a   1.000
_cell.length_b   1.000
_cell.length_c   1.000
_cell.angle_alpha   90.00
_cell.angle_beta   90.00
_cell.angle_gamma   90.00
#
_symmetry.space_group_name_H-M   'P 1'
#
loop_
_entity.id
_entity.type
_entity.pdbx_description
1 polymer ?
#
loop_
_entity_poly.entity_id
_entity_poly.type
_entity_poly.pdbx_seq_one_letter_code
_entity_poly.pdbx_strand_id
1 'polypeptide(L)'
;LNAGLSNGENFGVILFSLTTFLFTPIISFWMYVSLTRAIGMQMSSKKIDPKKAMQEGKKLFLPTLLTSLMVLLMVLFAIVIGFGPPVVLATIGSLLHVSALIIISNILLIIGIFVALFLMIKWSVYYLLSPLFTILDGIKGKAALEESRTLIQGRFWSVLSRFAIPKLVFFIFGVTAMYIISYAAAIVISASSGISLDIQLRIGTLLQTIIPILIASFVNPLILISDVLLLRSLQK
;
A
#
# COMPACT_ATOMS: atom_id res chain seq x y z
N LEU A 1 -15.66 -23.22 7.54
CA LEU A 1 -16.96 -22.85 7.02
C LEU A 1 -17.99 -23.24 8.07
N ASN A 2 -18.67 -22.23 8.65
CA ASN A 2 -19.50 -22.38 9.84
C ASN A 2 -20.69 -23.31 9.55
N ALA A 3 -20.72 -24.45 10.22
CA ALA A 3 -21.78 -25.47 10.13
C ALA A 3 -23.13 -25.00 10.72
N GLY A 4 -23.42 -23.71 10.76
CA GLY A 4 -24.64 -23.16 11.35
C GLY A 4 -25.31 -22.05 10.56
N LEU A 5 -24.72 -21.60 9.42
CA LEU A 5 -25.34 -20.55 8.61
C LEU A 5 -26.30 -21.12 7.58
N SER A 6 -27.41 -20.44 7.34
CA SER A 6 -28.34 -20.79 6.26
C SER A 6 -27.67 -20.61 4.89
N ASN A 7 -28.21 -21.26 3.85
CA ASN A 7 -27.66 -21.16 2.49
C ASN A 7 -27.62 -19.70 1.99
N GLY A 8 -28.57 -18.85 2.38
CA GLY A 8 -28.59 -17.43 2.04
C GLY A 8 -27.46 -16.64 2.72
N GLU A 9 -27.19 -16.93 3.99
CA GLU A 9 -26.12 -16.30 4.75
C GLU A 9 -24.74 -16.71 4.22
N ASN A 10 -24.54 -17.98 3.88
CA ASN A 10 -23.33 -18.48 3.23
C ASN A 10 -23.09 -17.77 1.89
N PHE A 11 -24.13 -17.59 1.07
CA PHE A 11 -24.02 -16.85 -0.18
C PHE A 11 -23.64 -15.39 0.06
N GLY A 12 -24.25 -14.75 1.06
CA GLY A 12 -23.91 -13.38 1.47
C GLY A 12 -22.44 -13.23 1.89
N VAL A 13 -21.91 -14.17 2.68
CA VAL A 13 -20.50 -14.20 3.11
C VAL A 13 -19.57 -14.40 1.91
N ILE A 14 -19.89 -15.27 0.97
CA ILE A 14 -19.09 -15.50 -0.24
C ILE A 14 -19.08 -14.23 -1.09
N LEU A 15 -20.24 -13.61 -1.34
CA LEU A 15 -20.36 -12.37 -2.12
C LEU A 15 -19.60 -11.22 -1.48
N PHE A 16 -19.71 -11.06 -0.17
CA PHE A 16 -18.97 -10.06 0.60
C PHE A 16 -17.46 -10.28 0.49
N SER A 17 -17.02 -11.54 0.64
CA SER A 17 -15.60 -11.91 0.54
C SER A 17 -15.05 -11.64 -0.86
N LEU A 18 -15.75 -12.03 -1.91
CA LEU A 18 -15.37 -11.74 -3.30
C LEU A 18 -15.29 -10.23 -3.54
N THR A 19 -16.27 -9.47 -3.06
CA THR A 19 -16.27 -8.01 -3.22
C THR A 19 -15.08 -7.40 -2.50
N THR A 20 -14.84 -7.78 -1.25
CA THR A 20 -13.80 -7.18 -0.40
C THR A 20 -12.39 -7.58 -0.87
N PHE A 21 -12.15 -8.86 -1.18
CA PHE A 21 -10.81 -9.36 -1.45
C PHE A 21 -10.43 -9.35 -2.94
N LEU A 22 -11.40 -9.30 -3.86
CA LEU A 22 -11.11 -9.32 -5.29
C LEU A 22 -11.48 -8.00 -5.97
N PHE A 23 -12.76 -7.59 -5.91
CA PHE A 23 -13.22 -6.42 -6.66
C PHE A 23 -12.69 -5.10 -6.09
N THR A 24 -12.72 -4.93 -4.78
CA THR A 24 -12.25 -3.67 -4.14
C THR A 24 -10.78 -3.37 -4.43
N PRO A 25 -9.81 -4.30 -4.30
CA PRO A 25 -8.41 -4.03 -4.65
C PRO A 25 -8.21 -3.71 -6.14
N ILE A 26 -8.93 -4.41 -7.04
CA ILE A 26 -8.82 -4.16 -8.49
C ILE A 26 -9.31 -2.75 -8.83
N ILE A 27 -10.48 -2.36 -8.33
CA ILE A 27 -11.06 -1.04 -8.58
C ILE A 27 -10.17 0.05 -7.95
N SER A 28 -9.72 -0.15 -6.71
CA SER A 28 -8.83 0.78 -6.01
C SER A 28 -7.52 0.99 -6.76
N PHE A 29 -6.92 -0.07 -7.29
CA PHE A 29 -5.71 0.03 -8.07
C PHE A 29 -5.93 0.75 -9.41
N TRP A 30 -7.05 0.47 -10.10
CA TRP A 30 -7.42 1.19 -11.30
C TRP A 30 -7.65 2.68 -11.04
N MET A 31 -8.33 3.02 -9.95
CA MET A 31 -8.52 4.42 -9.53
C MET A 31 -7.19 5.10 -9.20
N TYR A 32 -6.28 4.41 -8.51
CA TYR A 32 -4.92 4.89 -8.26
C TYR A 32 -4.19 5.26 -9.55
N VAL A 33 -4.19 4.36 -10.55
CA VAL A 33 -3.55 4.60 -11.85
C VAL A 33 -4.19 5.79 -12.58
N SER A 34 -5.53 5.85 -12.59
CA SER A 34 -6.29 6.90 -13.27
C SER A 34 -6.07 8.27 -12.62
N LEU A 35 -6.06 8.33 -11.29
CA LEU A 35 -5.83 9.55 -10.54
C LEU A 35 -4.39 10.05 -10.72
N THR A 36 -3.41 9.18 -10.64
CA THR A 36 -2.00 9.50 -10.89
C THR A 36 -1.83 10.07 -12.31
N ARG A 37 -2.51 9.48 -13.29
CA ARG A 37 -2.49 9.99 -14.67
C ARG A 37 -3.13 11.37 -14.79
N ALA A 38 -4.25 11.62 -14.12
CA ALA A 38 -4.91 12.93 -14.07
C ALA A 38 -4.00 14.01 -13.47
N ILE A 39 -3.31 13.71 -12.37
CA ILE A 39 -2.32 14.60 -11.73
C ILE A 39 -1.18 14.90 -12.73
N GLY A 40 -0.66 13.89 -13.41
CA GLY A 40 0.38 14.07 -14.43
C GLY A 40 -0.05 14.96 -15.59
N MET A 41 -1.31 14.84 -16.05
CA MET A 41 -1.88 15.73 -17.08
C MET A 41 -1.94 17.18 -16.60
N GLN A 42 -2.38 17.42 -15.37
CA GLN A 42 -2.45 18.77 -14.78
C GLN A 42 -1.07 19.43 -14.69
N MET A 43 -0.05 18.69 -14.25
CA MET A 43 1.31 19.18 -14.16
C MET A 43 1.93 19.51 -15.53
N SER A 44 1.42 18.90 -16.60
CA SER A 44 1.84 19.20 -17.99
C SER A 44 1.04 20.35 -18.62
N SER A 45 0.34 21.18 -17.83
CA SER A 45 -0.52 22.29 -18.28
C SER A 45 -1.64 21.89 -19.26
N LYS A 46 -2.02 20.61 -19.27
CA LYS A 46 -3.14 20.10 -20.07
C LYS A 46 -4.43 20.24 -19.25
N LYS A 47 -5.54 20.59 -19.90
CA LYS A 47 -6.86 20.53 -19.26
C LYS A 47 -7.11 19.12 -18.76
N ILE A 48 -7.55 18.99 -17.51
CA ILE A 48 -7.92 17.72 -16.93
C ILE A 48 -9.21 17.26 -17.60
N ASP A 49 -9.16 16.13 -18.29
CA ASP A 49 -10.32 15.39 -18.75
C ASP A 49 -10.43 14.10 -17.93
N PRO A 50 -11.36 14.03 -16.95
CA PRO A 50 -11.52 12.84 -16.12
C PRO A 50 -11.82 11.58 -16.91
N LYS A 51 -12.63 11.68 -17.99
CA LYS A 51 -12.95 10.54 -18.86
C LYS A 51 -11.70 10.01 -19.54
N LYS A 52 -10.89 10.91 -20.07
CA LYS A 52 -9.62 10.55 -20.72
C LYS A 52 -8.64 9.93 -19.73
N ALA A 53 -8.52 10.50 -18.52
CA ALA A 53 -7.66 9.94 -17.47
C ALA A 53 -8.10 8.52 -17.07
N MET A 54 -9.40 8.25 -16.94
CA MET A 54 -9.94 6.93 -16.65
C MET A 54 -9.70 5.93 -17.79
N GLN A 55 -9.83 6.35 -19.05
CA GLN A 55 -9.56 5.49 -20.21
C GLN A 55 -8.07 5.16 -20.33
N GLU A 56 -7.20 6.15 -20.15
CA GLU A 56 -5.75 5.94 -20.13
C GLU A 56 -5.34 5.08 -18.93
N GLY A 57 -5.95 5.30 -17.75
CA GLY A 57 -5.77 4.47 -16.57
C GLY A 57 -6.12 3.00 -16.81
N LYS A 58 -7.19 2.71 -17.56
CA LYS A 58 -7.53 1.33 -17.94
C LYS A 58 -6.45 0.69 -18.83
N LYS A 59 -5.89 1.44 -19.78
CA LYS A 59 -4.81 0.94 -20.66
C LYS A 59 -3.51 0.71 -19.91
N LEU A 60 -3.24 1.54 -18.89
CA LEU A 60 -2.02 1.47 -18.07
C LEU A 60 -2.15 0.54 -16.87
N PHE A 61 -3.36 0.04 -16.58
CA PHE A 61 -3.65 -0.83 -15.44
C PHE A 61 -2.73 -2.05 -15.41
N LEU A 62 -2.77 -2.87 -16.45
CA LEU A 62 -1.99 -4.10 -16.50
C LEU A 62 -0.47 -3.86 -16.51
N PRO A 63 0.09 -2.94 -17.33
CA PRO A 63 1.50 -2.60 -17.27
C PRO A 63 1.95 -2.13 -15.87
N THR A 64 1.16 -1.28 -15.20
CA THR A 64 1.49 -0.79 -13.86
C THR A 64 1.39 -1.90 -12.83
N LEU A 65 0.37 -2.77 -12.92
CA LEU A 65 0.21 -3.92 -12.04
C LEU A 65 1.42 -4.86 -12.14
N LEU A 66 1.86 -5.17 -13.36
CA LEU A 66 3.05 -6.01 -13.58
C LEU A 66 4.32 -5.35 -13.02
N THR A 67 4.51 -4.04 -13.24
CA THR A 67 5.65 -3.31 -12.68
C THR A 67 5.61 -3.32 -11.15
N SER A 68 4.44 -3.09 -10.54
CA SER A 68 4.25 -3.14 -9.09
C SER A 68 4.50 -4.55 -8.53
N LEU A 69 4.07 -5.59 -9.24
CA LEU A 69 4.33 -6.98 -8.87
C LEU A 69 5.82 -7.31 -8.92
N MET A 70 6.54 -6.81 -9.93
CA MET A 70 8.01 -6.97 -9.99
C MET A 70 8.70 -6.29 -8.81
N VAL A 71 8.25 -5.08 -8.40
CA VAL A 71 8.77 -4.43 -7.18
C VAL A 71 8.49 -5.27 -5.95
N LEU A 72 7.26 -5.77 -5.80
CA LEU A 72 6.90 -6.64 -4.69
C LEU A 72 7.77 -7.90 -4.63
N LEU A 73 7.97 -8.57 -5.76
CA LEU A 73 8.82 -9.75 -5.85
C LEU A 73 10.27 -9.45 -5.47
N MET A 74 10.82 -8.31 -5.90
CA MET A 74 12.16 -7.88 -5.48
C MET A 74 12.25 -7.67 -3.96
N VAL A 75 11.25 -7.04 -3.36
CA VAL A 75 11.20 -6.83 -1.90
C VAL A 75 11.05 -8.16 -1.16
N LEU A 76 10.19 -9.07 -1.65
CA LEU A 76 10.04 -10.42 -1.08
C LEU A 76 11.31 -11.25 -1.19
N PHE A 77 12.09 -11.06 -2.26
CA PHE A 77 13.37 -11.75 -2.43
C PHE A 77 14.39 -11.40 -1.32
N ALA A 78 14.27 -10.21 -0.70
CA ALA A 78 15.07 -9.86 0.48
C ALA A 78 14.81 -10.82 1.66
N ILE A 79 13.56 -11.29 1.82
CA ILE A 79 13.20 -12.29 2.84
C ILE A 79 13.90 -13.60 2.55
N VAL A 80 13.90 -14.03 1.30
CA VAL A 80 14.59 -15.28 0.89
C VAL A 80 16.10 -15.20 1.16
N ILE A 81 16.72 -14.05 0.91
CA ILE A 81 18.15 -13.84 1.21
C ILE A 81 18.43 -13.89 2.72
N GLY A 82 17.58 -13.24 3.53
CA GLY A 82 17.80 -13.19 4.97
C GLY A 82 17.47 -14.50 5.69
N PHE A 83 16.39 -15.16 5.32
CA PHE A 83 15.90 -16.36 6.00
C PHE A 83 16.33 -17.68 5.34
N GLY A 84 16.62 -17.68 4.04
CA GLY A 84 16.99 -18.89 3.30
C GLY A 84 18.18 -19.64 3.90
N PRO A 85 19.34 -19.02 4.06
CA PRO A 85 20.53 -19.69 4.61
C PRO A 85 20.31 -20.29 6.01
N PRO A 86 19.77 -19.56 7.02
CA PRO A 86 19.51 -20.14 8.33
C PRO A 86 18.48 -21.28 8.29
N VAL A 87 17.42 -21.18 7.49
CA VAL A 87 16.42 -22.25 7.37
C VAL A 87 17.03 -23.51 6.78
N VAL A 88 17.82 -23.38 5.72
CA VAL A 88 18.53 -24.54 5.11
C VAL A 88 19.46 -25.18 6.12
N LEU A 89 20.24 -24.38 6.85
CA LEU A 89 21.19 -24.89 7.84
C LEU A 89 20.49 -25.58 9.02
N ALA A 90 19.35 -25.02 9.49
CA ALA A 90 18.53 -25.64 10.52
C ALA A 90 17.97 -27.01 10.07
N THR A 91 17.48 -27.06 8.83
CA THR A 91 16.95 -28.31 8.25
C THR A 91 18.02 -29.39 8.16
N ILE A 92 19.22 -29.05 7.66
CA ILE A 92 20.35 -29.98 7.60
C ILE A 92 20.77 -30.42 9.01
N GLY A 93 20.88 -29.50 9.96
CA GLY A 93 21.23 -29.80 11.35
C GLY A 93 20.23 -30.74 12.04
N SER A 94 18.93 -30.55 11.76
CA SER A 94 17.86 -31.42 12.25
C SER A 94 17.92 -32.82 11.64
N LEU A 95 18.10 -32.94 10.32
CA LEU A 95 18.19 -34.22 9.62
C LEU A 95 19.40 -35.04 10.03
N LEU A 96 20.54 -34.40 10.27
CA LEU A 96 21.80 -35.05 10.68
C LEU A 96 21.93 -35.20 12.21
N HIS A 97 20.94 -34.71 12.98
CA HIS A 97 20.97 -34.67 14.45
C HIS A 97 22.21 -33.94 15.02
N VAL A 98 22.72 -32.91 14.31
CA VAL A 98 23.89 -32.11 14.70
C VAL A 98 23.44 -30.82 15.39
N SER A 99 23.43 -30.81 16.73
CA SER A 99 22.99 -29.67 17.54
C SER A 99 23.78 -28.38 17.27
N ALA A 100 25.07 -28.50 16.94
CA ALA A 100 25.89 -27.33 16.60
C ALA A 100 25.37 -26.57 15.38
N LEU A 101 24.89 -27.27 14.34
CA LEU A 101 24.32 -26.63 13.15
C LEU A 101 23.03 -25.88 13.47
N ILE A 102 22.21 -26.41 14.40
CA ILE A 102 20.98 -25.74 14.85
C ILE A 102 21.31 -24.46 15.63
N ILE A 103 22.33 -24.48 16.49
CA ILE A 103 22.77 -23.32 17.23
C ILE A 103 23.28 -22.23 16.28
N ILE A 104 24.13 -22.60 15.32
CA ILE A 104 24.65 -21.69 14.30
C ILE A 104 23.50 -21.09 13.46
N SER A 105 22.54 -21.92 13.08
CA SER A 105 21.34 -21.50 12.34
C SER A 105 20.55 -20.41 13.10
N ASN A 106 20.37 -20.56 14.41
CA ASN A 106 19.67 -19.57 15.23
C ASN A 106 20.41 -18.23 15.29
N ILE A 107 21.74 -18.25 15.37
CA ILE A 107 22.56 -17.04 15.30
C ILE A 107 22.42 -16.38 13.93
N LEU A 108 22.52 -17.17 12.85
CA LEU A 108 22.34 -16.70 11.47
C LEU A 108 20.93 -16.16 11.23
N LEU A 109 19.89 -16.70 11.90
CA LEU A 109 18.53 -16.21 11.80
C LEU A 109 18.41 -14.77 12.31
N ILE A 110 19.03 -14.47 13.45
CA ILE A 110 19.04 -13.11 14.00
C ILE A 110 19.72 -12.15 13.01
N ILE A 111 20.88 -12.52 12.49
CA ILE A 111 21.60 -11.73 11.48
C ILE A 111 20.74 -11.60 10.21
N GLY A 112 20.11 -12.68 9.78
CA GLY A 112 19.24 -12.73 8.60
C GLY A 112 18.03 -11.80 8.69
N ILE A 113 17.44 -11.62 9.89
CA ILE A 113 16.36 -10.65 10.12
C ILE A 113 16.85 -9.22 9.82
N PHE A 114 18.02 -8.82 10.34
CA PHE A 114 18.58 -7.49 10.08
C PHE A 114 18.92 -7.29 8.61
N VAL A 115 19.50 -8.31 7.96
CA VAL A 115 19.83 -8.28 6.54
C VAL A 115 18.55 -8.16 5.70
N ALA A 116 17.52 -8.96 6.00
CA ALA A 116 16.24 -8.89 5.31
C ALA A 116 15.61 -7.50 5.44
N LEU A 117 15.51 -6.96 6.65
CA LEU A 117 14.97 -5.62 6.91
C LEU A 117 15.75 -4.53 6.16
N PHE A 118 17.06 -4.57 6.21
CA PHE A 118 17.89 -3.61 5.49
C PHE A 118 17.67 -3.67 3.98
N LEU A 119 17.67 -4.87 3.39
CA LEU A 119 17.43 -5.06 1.96
C LEU A 119 16.00 -4.67 1.57
N MET A 120 14.99 -5.00 2.38
CA MET A 120 13.60 -4.61 2.13
C MET A 120 13.46 -3.09 2.07
N ILE A 121 14.00 -2.37 3.06
CA ILE A 121 13.96 -0.90 3.08
C ILE A 121 14.72 -0.34 1.86
N LYS A 122 15.93 -0.83 1.61
CA LYS A 122 16.77 -0.38 0.50
C LYS A 122 16.07 -0.57 -0.85
N TRP A 123 15.54 -1.76 -1.12
CA TRP A 123 14.88 -2.06 -2.40
C TRP A 123 13.51 -1.37 -2.52
N SER A 124 12.75 -1.28 -1.43
CA SER A 124 11.51 -0.51 -1.44
C SER A 124 11.74 0.95 -1.85
N VAL A 125 12.80 1.58 -1.36
CA VAL A 125 13.14 2.96 -1.74
C VAL A 125 13.64 3.02 -3.19
N TYR A 126 14.56 2.15 -3.60
CA TYR A 126 15.11 2.18 -4.96
C TYR A 126 14.06 1.97 -6.06
N TYR A 127 13.04 1.17 -5.81
CA TYR A 127 12.00 0.85 -6.80
C TYR A 127 10.68 1.58 -6.56
N LEU A 128 10.66 2.50 -5.59
CA LEU A 128 9.49 3.26 -5.19
C LEU A 128 8.79 3.98 -6.33
N LEU A 129 9.58 4.58 -7.23
CA LEU A 129 9.09 5.41 -8.33
C LEU A 129 8.76 4.61 -9.58
N SER A 130 9.06 3.31 -9.63
CA SER A 130 8.85 2.47 -10.82
C SER A 130 7.41 2.45 -11.33
N PRO A 131 6.36 2.32 -10.48
CA PRO A 131 4.98 2.40 -10.95
C PRO A 131 4.64 3.79 -11.53
N LEU A 132 5.20 4.86 -10.95
CA LEU A 132 4.98 6.23 -11.44
C LEU A 132 5.61 6.44 -12.82
N PHE A 133 6.80 5.90 -13.08
CA PHE A 133 7.40 5.91 -14.43
C PHE A 133 6.50 5.20 -15.44
N THR A 134 5.87 4.09 -15.04
CA THR A 134 4.95 3.37 -15.94
C THR A 134 3.71 4.19 -16.24
N ILE A 135 3.15 4.91 -15.26
CA ILE A 135 1.92 5.68 -15.43
C ILE A 135 2.18 7.01 -16.17
N LEU A 136 3.24 7.71 -15.82
CA LEU A 136 3.49 9.08 -16.29
C LEU A 136 4.30 9.11 -17.58
N ASP A 137 5.36 8.31 -17.66
CA ASP A 137 6.32 8.33 -18.77
C ASP A 137 6.17 7.14 -19.71
N GLY A 138 5.31 6.15 -19.39
CA GLY A 138 5.02 4.99 -20.21
C GLY A 138 6.12 3.93 -20.23
N ILE A 139 7.14 4.04 -19.37
CA ILE A 139 8.25 3.09 -19.23
C ILE A 139 7.73 1.86 -18.46
N LYS A 140 7.94 0.64 -18.96
CA LYS A 140 7.28 -0.55 -18.44
C LYS A 140 8.29 -1.57 -17.86
N GLY A 141 7.85 -2.34 -16.86
CA GLY A 141 8.56 -3.52 -16.37
C GLY A 141 9.98 -3.22 -15.90
N LYS A 142 10.95 -4.00 -16.36
CA LYS A 142 12.35 -3.90 -15.94
C LYS A 142 12.96 -2.52 -16.20
N ALA A 143 12.65 -1.89 -17.33
CA ALA A 143 13.15 -0.56 -17.64
C ALA A 143 12.67 0.51 -16.62
N ALA A 144 11.42 0.41 -16.14
CA ALA A 144 10.91 1.29 -15.10
C ALA A 144 11.64 1.08 -13.75
N LEU A 145 12.02 -0.17 -13.42
CA LEU A 145 12.81 -0.46 -12.23
C LEU A 145 14.21 0.15 -12.33
N GLU A 146 14.88 -0.02 -13.47
CA GLU A 146 16.23 0.51 -13.71
C GLU A 146 16.21 2.03 -13.66
N GLU A 147 15.25 2.69 -14.28
CA GLU A 147 15.10 4.15 -14.27
C GLU A 147 14.88 4.67 -12.84
N SER A 148 13.98 4.02 -12.07
CA SER A 148 13.78 4.36 -10.66
C SER A 148 15.06 4.22 -9.85
N ARG A 149 15.80 3.12 -10.04
CA ARG A 149 17.05 2.86 -9.34
C ARG A 149 18.13 3.90 -9.67
N THR A 150 18.33 4.22 -10.93
CA THR A 150 19.35 5.19 -11.37
C THR A 150 19.05 6.58 -10.85
N LEU A 151 17.77 6.98 -10.82
CA LEU A 151 17.35 8.27 -10.31
C LEU A 151 17.59 8.44 -8.80
N ILE A 152 17.48 7.34 -8.04
CA ILE A 152 17.62 7.34 -6.58
C ILE A 152 19.07 7.04 -6.14
N GLN A 153 19.86 6.44 -7.00
CA GLN A 153 21.25 6.09 -6.69
C GLN A 153 22.07 7.34 -6.34
N GLY A 154 22.74 7.29 -5.19
CA GLY A 154 23.50 8.43 -4.64
C GLY A 154 22.67 9.46 -3.86
N ARG A 155 21.33 9.37 -3.91
CA ARG A 155 20.41 10.33 -3.23
C ARG A 155 19.43 9.63 -2.28
N PHE A 156 19.74 8.42 -1.86
CA PHE A 156 18.86 7.53 -1.07
C PHE A 156 18.17 8.24 0.11
N TRP A 157 18.95 8.85 1.00
CA TRP A 157 18.42 9.50 2.20
C TRP A 157 17.58 10.73 1.89
N SER A 158 17.97 11.49 0.88
CA SER A 158 17.19 12.64 0.42
C SER A 158 15.84 12.24 -0.18
N VAL A 159 15.81 11.15 -0.94
CA VAL A 159 14.57 10.61 -1.50
C VAL A 159 13.71 10.00 -0.41
N LEU A 160 14.29 9.20 0.50
CA LEU A 160 13.58 8.61 1.61
C LEU A 160 12.91 9.67 2.49
N SER A 161 13.63 10.74 2.87
CA SER A 161 13.04 11.80 3.70
C SER A 161 11.94 12.57 2.97
N ARG A 162 12.16 12.96 1.70
CA ARG A 162 11.16 13.66 0.89
C ARG A 162 9.91 12.81 0.60
N PHE A 163 10.05 11.49 0.60
CA PHE A 163 8.94 10.55 0.45
C PHE A 163 8.20 10.31 1.77
N ALA A 164 8.95 10.10 2.87
CA ALA A 164 8.39 9.72 4.16
C ALA A 164 7.73 10.89 4.90
N ILE A 165 8.36 12.08 4.87
CA ILE A 165 7.87 13.24 5.63
C ILE A 165 6.45 13.65 5.22
N PRO A 166 6.11 13.88 3.94
CA PRO A 166 4.75 14.22 3.55
C PRO A 166 3.74 13.14 3.97
N LYS A 167 4.08 11.86 3.79
CA LYS A 167 3.21 10.74 4.18
C LYS A 167 2.96 10.71 5.68
N LEU A 168 4.00 10.94 6.48
CA LEU A 168 3.87 11.01 7.93
C LEU A 168 2.96 12.17 8.35
N VAL A 169 3.14 13.35 7.74
CA VAL A 169 2.29 14.52 8.00
C VAL A 169 0.84 14.24 7.65
N PHE A 170 0.57 13.69 6.45
CA PHE A 170 -0.79 13.36 6.05
C PHE A 170 -1.40 12.22 6.87
N PHE A 171 -0.59 11.25 7.29
CA PHE A 171 -1.03 10.18 8.19
C PHE A 171 -1.45 10.75 9.56
N ILE A 172 -0.60 11.58 10.19
CA ILE A 172 -0.92 12.23 11.46
C ILE A 172 -2.18 13.08 11.31
N PHE A 173 -2.27 13.89 10.24
CA PHE A 173 -3.46 14.68 9.95
C PHE A 173 -4.71 13.81 9.82
N GLY A 174 -4.65 12.73 9.03
CA GLY A 174 -5.76 11.81 8.83
C GLY A 174 -6.22 11.14 10.12
N VAL A 175 -5.29 10.64 10.94
CA VAL A 175 -5.58 10.03 12.25
C VAL A 175 -6.20 11.05 13.19
N THR A 176 -5.63 12.25 13.27
CA THR A 176 -6.14 13.32 14.14
C THR A 176 -7.54 13.76 13.72
N ALA A 177 -7.76 13.98 12.42
CA ALA A 177 -9.06 14.33 11.89
C ALA A 177 -10.11 13.22 12.16
N MET A 178 -9.74 11.97 11.95
CA MET A 178 -10.60 10.82 12.25
C MET A 178 -10.98 10.78 13.73
N TYR A 179 -10.01 10.99 14.63
CA TYR A 179 -10.25 10.99 16.07
C TYR A 179 -11.21 12.12 16.47
N ILE A 180 -10.95 13.36 16.03
CA ILE A 180 -11.77 14.54 16.37
C ILE A 180 -13.20 14.36 15.87
N ILE A 181 -13.39 13.94 14.60
CA ILE A 181 -14.72 13.80 14.00
C ILE A 181 -15.48 12.64 14.66
N SER A 182 -14.81 11.51 14.92
CA SER A 182 -15.42 10.37 15.60
C SER A 182 -15.83 10.72 17.03
N TYR A 183 -15.01 11.48 17.74
CA TYR A 183 -15.32 11.94 19.10
C TYR A 183 -16.50 12.90 19.10
N ALA A 184 -16.56 13.88 18.20
CA ALA A 184 -17.67 14.78 18.04
C ALA A 184 -18.97 14.03 17.70
N ALA A 185 -18.91 13.06 16.80
CA ALA A 185 -20.04 12.20 16.47
C ALA A 185 -20.54 11.39 17.66
N ALA A 186 -19.63 10.85 18.48
CA ALA A 186 -19.98 10.12 19.70
C ALA A 186 -20.71 11.01 20.73
N ILE A 187 -20.25 12.26 20.90
CA ILE A 187 -20.95 13.24 21.78
C ILE A 187 -22.36 13.50 21.29
N VAL A 188 -22.55 13.76 19.99
CA VAL A 188 -23.87 14.03 19.42
C VAL A 188 -24.81 12.83 19.59
N ILE A 189 -24.32 11.61 19.38
CA ILE A 189 -25.11 10.39 19.57
C ILE A 189 -25.48 10.21 21.04
N SER A 190 -24.54 10.38 21.97
CA SER A 190 -24.78 10.20 23.41
C SER A 190 -25.72 11.27 23.98
N ALA A 191 -25.69 12.49 23.44
CA ALA A 191 -26.61 13.57 23.83
C ALA A 191 -28.05 13.37 23.32
N SER A 192 -28.27 12.44 22.40
CA SER A 192 -29.58 12.14 21.81
C SER A 192 -30.38 11.18 22.73
N SER A 193 -30.72 11.64 23.96
CA SER A 193 -31.38 10.83 25.00
C SER A 193 -32.78 10.28 24.67
N GLY A 194 -33.39 10.71 23.57
CA GLY A 194 -34.69 10.21 23.08
C GLY A 194 -34.60 9.06 22.06
N ILE A 195 -33.39 8.67 21.64
CA ILE A 195 -33.20 7.63 20.63
C ILE A 195 -32.90 6.30 21.33
N SER A 196 -33.53 5.20 20.86
CA SER A 196 -33.27 3.87 21.41
C SER A 196 -31.80 3.46 21.22
N LEU A 197 -31.27 2.67 22.16
CA LEU A 197 -29.88 2.20 22.12
C LEU A 197 -29.52 1.48 20.82
N ASP A 198 -30.45 0.69 20.25
CA ASP A 198 -30.26 -0.02 18.99
C ASP A 198 -30.01 0.96 17.83
N ILE A 199 -30.79 2.05 17.75
CA ILE A 199 -30.59 3.08 16.72
C ILE A 199 -29.27 3.82 16.93
N GLN A 200 -28.90 4.15 18.17
CA GLN A 200 -27.61 4.78 18.50
C GLN A 200 -26.43 3.93 18.04
N LEU A 201 -26.48 2.61 18.30
CA LEU A 201 -25.44 1.66 17.86
C LEU A 201 -25.34 1.57 16.33
N ARG A 202 -26.48 1.52 15.63
CA ARG A 202 -26.50 1.50 14.16
C ARG A 202 -25.92 2.78 13.55
N ILE A 203 -26.31 3.94 14.06
CA ILE A 203 -25.75 5.23 13.63
C ILE A 203 -24.25 5.28 13.91
N GLY A 204 -23.83 4.84 15.10
CA GLY A 204 -22.42 4.77 15.47
C GLY A 204 -21.61 3.91 14.50
N THR A 205 -22.10 2.73 14.15
CA THR A 205 -21.45 1.82 13.19
C THR A 205 -21.37 2.44 11.79
N LEU A 206 -22.46 3.08 11.33
CA LEU A 206 -22.46 3.78 10.03
C LEU A 206 -21.43 4.92 10.00
N LEU A 207 -21.36 5.74 11.05
CA LEU A 207 -20.41 6.83 11.13
C LEU A 207 -18.96 6.33 11.19
N GLN A 208 -18.68 5.27 11.96
CA GLN A 208 -17.37 4.62 12.01
C GLN A 208 -16.95 4.06 10.64
N THR A 209 -17.87 3.72 9.76
CA THR A 209 -17.57 3.26 8.40
C THR A 209 -17.38 4.43 7.44
N ILE A 210 -18.22 5.45 7.51
CA ILE A 210 -18.24 6.56 6.55
C ILE A 210 -17.10 7.56 6.81
N ILE A 211 -16.83 7.89 8.08
CA ILE A 211 -15.82 8.91 8.43
C ILE A 211 -14.42 8.56 7.87
N PRO A 212 -13.88 7.34 8.05
CA PRO A 212 -12.58 6.98 7.48
C PRO A 212 -12.56 7.07 5.95
N ILE A 213 -13.66 6.71 5.28
CA ILE A 213 -13.76 6.77 3.81
C ILE A 213 -13.69 8.22 3.34
N LEU A 214 -14.42 9.13 3.99
CA LEU A 214 -14.39 10.55 3.66
C LEU A 214 -12.98 11.13 3.86
N ILE A 215 -12.35 10.87 5.00
CA ILE A 215 -10.99 11.36 5.28
C ILE A 215 -10.00 10.80 4.25
N ALA A 216 -10.05 9.51 3.96
CA ALA A 216 -9.20 8.88 2.98
C ALA A 216 -9.39 9.46 1.57
N SER A 217 -10.61 9.88 1.22
CA SER A 217 -10.92 10.50 -0.07
C SER A 217 -10.21 11.86 -0.27
N PHE A 218 -9.88 12.56 0.81
CA PHE A 218 -9.07 13.79 0.75
C PHE A 218 -7.58 13.52 0.91
N VAL A 219 -7.19 12.64 1.83
CA VAL A 219 -5.77 12.38 2.17
C VAL A 219 -5.06 11.63 1.04
N ASN A 220 -5.69 10.61 0.44
CA ASN A 220 -5.05 9.80 -0.59
C ASN A 220 -4.62 10.60 -1.84
N PRO A 221 -5.44 11.50 -2.41
CA PRO A 221 -5.01 12.37 -3.51
C PRO A 221 -3.81 13.25 -3.16
N LEU A 222 -3.75 13.79 -1.94
CA LEU A 222 -2.63 14.63 -1.49
C LEU A 222 -1.33 13.85 -1.40
N ILE A 223 -1.39 12.60 -0.91
CA ILE A 223 -0.24 11.69 -0.90
C ILE A 223 0.23 11.43 -2.34
N LEU A 224 -0.67 11.15 -3.27
CA LEU A 224 -0.32 10.92 -4.67
C LEU A 224 0.29 12.15 -5.34
N ILE A 225 -0.23 13.35 -5.06
CA ILE A 225 0.35 14.60 -5.55
C ILE A 225 1.79 14.73 -5.05
N SER A 226 2.05 14.44 -3.78
CA SER A 226 3.41 14.50 -3.22
C SER A 226 4.37 13.53 -3.91
N ASP A 227 3.91 12.33 -4.25
CA ASP A 227 4.72 11.32 -4.95
C ASP A 227 5.05 11.74 -6.39
N VAL A 228 4.08 12.29 -7.11
CA VAL A 228 4.29 12.81 -8.48
C VAL A 228 5.22 14.02 -8.47
N LEU A 229 5.07 14.93 -7.50
CA LEU A 229 5.96 16.08 -7.32
C LEU A 229 7.39 15.64 -7.00
N LEU A 230 7.55 14.62 -6.14
CA LEU A 230 8.85 14.04 -5.83
C LEU A 230 9.53 13.52 -7.10
N LEU A 231 8.83 12.70 -7.90
CA LEU A 231 9.37 12.19 -9.16
C LEU A 231 9.83 13.33 -10.07
N ARG A 232 8.98 14.33 -10.30
CA ARG A 232 9.30 15.46 -11.19
C ARG A 232 10.44 16.36 -10.66
N SER A 233 10.58 16.45 -9.33
CA SER A 233 11.69 17.20 -8.72
C SER A 233 13.03 16.50 -8.86
N LEU A 234 13.03 15.17 -8.97
CA LEU A 234 14.24 14.36 -9.13
C LEU A 234 14.69 14.24 -10.59
N GLN A 235 13.76 14.44 -11.54
CA GLN A 235 14.05 14.42 -12.99
C GLN A 235 14.66 15.75 -13.50
N LYS A 236 14.61 16.81 -12.71
CA LYS A 236 15.26 18.09 -12.99
C LYS A 236 16.72 18.07 -12.53
#